data_172ad3c72c3d82849d126037d5dba513
#
_entry.id   172ad3c72c3d82849d126037d5dba513
#
_cell.length_a   1.000
_cell.length_b   1.000
_cell.length_c   1.000
_cell.angle_alpha   90.00
_cell.angle_beta   90.00
_cell.angle_gamma   90.00
#
_symmetry.space_group_name_H-M   'P 1'
#
loop_
_entity.id
_entity.type
_entity.pdbx_description
1 polymer ?
#
loop_
_entity_poly.entity_id
_entity_poly.type
_entity_poly.pdbx_seq_one_letter_code
_entity_poly.pdbx_strand_id
1 'polypeptide(L)'
;ERFEPAVLEECDKKNPYYNIPDYMELEEKFGVKSTYFFRTKYEDGDFADYEDDIRSLIDGGWEVGLHLDPSSINETKKILEEKTKLESISKTEIKSNRVHYLGFNDDLPNKLQELGFVYDSSVRRSKDRIDENEMGYFKYGNLIEFPITIMDAYLFTHMKIKEEQIIPTFESTLKLGRAVNDSFNVITVIWHDNVLKMKGGRMYKEILEYLTSQDDVSILRGIDLASLINSKE
;
A
#
# COMPACT_ATOMS: atom_id res chain seq x y z
N GLU A 1 -23.02 1.43 -11.19
CA GLU A 1 -23.05 1.98 -9.82
C GLU A 1 -21.86 1.40 -9.04
N ARG A 2 -21.14 2.26 -8.28
CA ARG A 2 -19.95 1.83 -7.52
C ARG A 2 -20.29 1.05 -6.26
N PHE A 3 -21.42 1.36 -5.64
CA PHE A 3 -21.88 0.78 -4.38
C PHE A 3 -23.12 -0.07 -4.59
N GLU A 4 -23.33 -1.02 -3.68
CA GLU A 4 -24.62 -1.70 -3.56
C GLU A 4 -25.70 -0.74 -3.01
N PRO A 5 -26.99 -0.93 -3.35
CA PRO A 5 -28.06 -0.08 -2.84
C PRO A 5 -28.08 0.06 -1.32
N ALA A 6 -27.84 -1.02 -0.58
CA ALA A 6 -27.82 -1.01 0.89
C ALA A 6 -26.75 -0.06 1.46
N VAL A 7 -25.58 0.06 0.81
CA VAL A 7 -24.53 1.01 1.22
C VAL A 7 -24.98 2.45 0.99
N LEU A 8 -25.67 2.70 -0.12
CA LEU A 8 -26.19 4.03 -0.46
C LEU A 8 -27.32 4.48 0.48
N GLU A 9 -28.13 3.57 0.99
CA GLU A 9 -29.19 3.86 1.99
C GLU A 9 -28.61 4.31 3.34
N GLU A 10 -27.37 3.93 3.65
CA GLU A 10 -26.67 4.27 4.90
C GLU A 10 -25.70 5.44 4.78
N CYS A 11 -25.47 5.98 3.59
CA CYS A 11 -24.41 6.99 3.36
C CYS A 11 -24.65 8.32 4.11
N ASP A 12 -25.89 8.64 4.48
CA ASP A 12 -26.21 9.79 5.33
C ASP A 12 -25.75 9.61 6.79
N LYS A 13 -25.51 8.36 7.22
CA LYS A 13 -25.13 8.02 8.58
C LYS A 13 -23.65 7.63 8.68
N LYS A 14 -23.10 7.01 7.65
CA LYS A 14 -21.73 6.51 7.62
C LYS A 14 -21.09 6.85 6.28
N ASN A 15 -19.96 7.56 6.32
CA ASN A 15 -19.19 7.84 5.10
C ASN A 15 -18.68 6.52 4.49
N PRO A 16 -19.14 6.13 3.29
CA PRO A 16 -18.75 4.85 2.67
C PRO A 16 -17.30 4.83 2.17
N TYR A 17 -16.64 5.98 2.14
CA TYR A 17 -15.24 6.13 1.74
C TYR A 17 -14.26 6.08 2.92
N TYR A 18 -14.73 6.16 4.16
CA TYR A 18 -13.90 6.05 5.35
C TYR A 18 -13.98 4.63 5.91
N ASN A 19 -12.91 3.85 5.77
CA ASN A 19 -12.92 2.43 6.12
C ASN A 19 -11.65 1.97 6.85
N ILE A 20 -10.81 2.87 7.37
CA ILE A 20 -9.58 2.48 8.09
C ILE A 20 -9.90 1.49 9.24
N PRO A 21 -10.86 1.75 10.13
CA PRO A 21 -11.20 0.79 11.18
C PRO A 21 -11.74 -0.55 10.65
N ASP A 22 -12.53 -0.53 9.58
CA ASP A 22 -13.05 -1.77 8.96
C ASP A 22 -11.90 -2.63 8.38
N TYR A 23 -10.87 -2.01 7.78
CA TYR A 23 -9.67 -2.71 7.32
C TYR A 23 -8.86 -3.28 8.48
N MET A 24 -8.65 -2.49 9.54
CA MET A 24 -7.94 -2.95 10.74
C MET A 24 -8.61 -4.18 11.35
N GLU A 25 -9.94 -4.16 11.54
CA GLU A 25 -10.71 -5.29 12.04
C GLU A 25 -10.56 -6.52 11.13
N LEU A 26 -10.63 -6.31 9.81
CA LEU A 26 -10.51 -7.39 8.84
C LEU A 26 -9.12 -8.01 8.85
N GLU A 27 -8.07 -7.22 8.81
CA GLU A 27 -6.69 -7.70 8.84
C GLU A 27 -6.36 -8.40 10.16
N GLU A 28 -6.84 -7.86 11.30
CA GLU A 28 -6.70 -8.50 12.62
C GLU A 28 -7.33 -9.90 12.63
N LYS A 29 -8.52 -10.06 12.04
CA LYS A 29 -9.22 -11.34 11.96
C LYS A 29 -8.41 -12.40 11.20
N PHE A 30 -7.63 -12.00 10.20
CA PHE A 30 -6.75 -12.90 9.45
C PHE A 30 -5.32 -12.98 10.01
N GLY A 31 -5.03 -12.27 11.11
CA GLY A 31 -3.71 -12.26 11.74
C GLY A 31 -2.63 -11.59 10.90
N VAL A 32 -3.02 -10.65 10.03
CA VAL A 32 -2.10 -9.92 9.15
C VAL A 32 -2.03 -8.44 9.53
N LYS A 33 -0.92 -7.82 9.19
CA LYS A 33 -0.71 -6.37 9.31
C LYS A 33 -0.11 -5.86 8.00
N SER A 34 -0.65 -4.75 7.52
CA SER A 34 -0.16 -4.08 6.32
C SER A 34 0.51 -2.75 6.62
N THR A 35 0.92 -2.02 5.58
CA THR A 35 1.47 -0.67 5.67
C THR A 35 0.43 0.32 5.16
N TYR A 36 0.11 1.33 5.96
CA TYR A 36 -0.78 2.44 5.61
C TYR A 36 0.04 3.68 5.27
N PHE A 37 -0.10 4.17 4.05
CA PHE A 37 0.57 5.39 3.60
C PHE A 37 -0.36 6.59 3.71
N PHE A 38 0.00 7.57 4.52
CA PHE A 38 -0.79 8.78 4.75
C PHE A 38 -0.22 9.99 4.01
N ARG A 39 -1.12 10.71 3.33
CA ARG A 39 -0.81 12.04 2.80
C ARG A 39 -0.75 13.06 3.93
N THR A 40 0.08 14.09 3.77
CA THR A 40 0.14 15.23 4.69
C THR A 40 -0.47 16.49 4.11
N LYS A 41 -0.92 16.40 2.86
CA LYS A 41 -1.60 17.46 2.12
C LYS A 41 -2.86 16.89 1.48
N TYR A 42 -4.00 17.48 1.80
CA TYR A 42 -5.29 17.18 1.20
C TYR A 42 -5.81 18.44 0.51
N GLU A 43 -6.64 18.27 -0.51
CA GLU A 43 -7.34 19.35 -1.20
C GLU A 43 -8.48 19.87 -0.31
N ASP A 44 -9.18 18.94 0.35
CA ASP A 44 -10.24 19.20 1.31
C ASP A 44 -9.94 18.42 2.60
N GLY A 45 -10.15 19.05 3.76
CA GLY A 45 -9.91 18.43 5.06
C GLY A 45 -8.49 18.71 5.63
N ASP A 46 -8.33 18.44 6.91
CA ASP A 46 -7.03 18.55 7.58
C ASP A 46 -6.45 17.15 7.81
N PHE A 47 -5.15 17.02 7.59
CA PHE A 47 -4.38 15.84 7.95
C PHE A 47 -4.54 15.45 9.44
N ALA A 48 -4.71 16.44 10.32
CA ALA A 48 -4.95 16.22 11.75
C ALA A 48 -6.23 15.41 12.04
N ASP A 49 -7.20 15.37 11.12
CA ASP A 49 -8.43 14.58 11.26
C ASP A 49 -8.13 13.07 11.32
N TYR A 50 -6.96 12.64 10.86
CA TYR A 50 -6.50 11.25 10.88
C TYR A 50 -5.59 10.90 12.07
N GLU A 51 -5.40 11.79 13.04
CA GLU A 51 -4.48 11.57 14.18
C GLU A 51 -4.85 10.31 14.97
N ASP A 52 -6.12 10.12 15.28
CA ASP A 52 -6.60 8.97 16.06
C ASP A 52 -6.44 7.65 15.26
N ASP A 53 -6.69 7.67 13.94
CA ASP A 53 -6.48 6.53 13.07
C ASP A 53 -5.00 6.14 13.02
N ILE A 54 -4.12 7.11 12.79
CA ILE A 54 -2.66 6.92 12.72
C ILE A 54 -2.15 6.32 14.03
N ARG A 55 -2.58 6.83 15.17
CA ARG A 55 -2.19 6.29 16.48
C ARG A 55 -2.71 4.88 16.70
N SER A 56 -3.99 4.64 16.37
CA SER A 56 -4.60 3.31 16.49
C SER A 56 -3.89 2.27 15.63
N LEU A 57 -3.49 2.63 14.41
CA LEU A 57 -2.70 1.77 13.53
C LEU A 57 -1.35 1.40 14.17
N ILE A 58 -0.61 2.40 14.67
CA ILE A 58 0.70 2.18 15.29
C ILE A 58 0.57 1.32 16.56
N ASP A 59 -0.36 1.66 17.44
CA ASP A 59 -0.59 0.93 18.69
C ASP A 59 -1.04 -0.52 18.43
N GLY A 60 -1.78 -0.74 17.34
CA GLY A 60 -2.19 -2.06 16.88
C GLY A 60 -1.12 -2.84 16.11
N GLY A 61 0.05 -2.24 15.85
CA GLY A 61 1.18 -2.90 15.19
C GLY A 61 1.20 -2.83 13.66
N TRP A 62 0.34 -2.02 13.05
CA TRP A 62 0.45 -1.69 11.63
C TRP A 62 1.61 -0.73 11.37
N GLU A 63 2.10 -0.71 10.15
CA GLU A 63 3.08 0.29 9.74
C GLU A 63 2.37 1.52 9.17
N VAL A 64 2.88 2.71 9.53
CA VAL A 64 2.49 3.97 8.94
C VAL A 64 3.66 4.53 8.12
N GLY A 65 3.42 4.80 6.84
CA GLY A 65 4.37 5.37 5.89
C GLY A 65 3.90 6.71 5.31
N LEU A 66 4.81 7.42 4.69
CA LEU A 66 4.51 8.70 4.02
C LEU A 66 3.92 8.45 2.63
N HIS A 67 2.75 9.01 2.37
CA HIS A 67 2.20 9.12 1.02
C HIS A 67 2.56 10.49 0.43
N LEU A 68 3.80 10.60 -0.05
CA LEU A 68 4.42 11.85 -0.47
C LEU A 68 3.63 12.54 -1.59
N ASP A 69 3.45 13.85 -1.46
CA ASP A 69 2.85 14.66 -2.53
C ASP A 69 3.76 14.72 -3.77
N PRO A 70 3.23 14.52 -5.00
CA PRO A 70 4.04 14.55 -6.21
C PRO A 70 4.79 15.86 -6.45
N SER A 71 4.27 16.99 -5.95
CA SER A 71 4.93 18.30 -6.07
C SER A 71 6.19 18.41 -5.20
N SER A 72 6.40 17.49 -4.27
CA SER A 72 7.53 17.51 -3.33
C SER A 72 8.73 16.68 -3.80
N ILE A 73 8.57 15.77 -4.77
CA ILE A 73 9.62 14.81 -5.20
C ILE A 73 10.93 15.46 -5.65
N ASN A 74 10.88 16.70 -6.11
CA ASN A 74 12.07 17.40 -6.62
C ASN A 74 12.87 18.14 -5.54
N GLU A 75 12.33 18.28 -4.31
CA GLU A 75 12.90 19.12 -3.28
C GLU A 75 13.03 18.36 -1.95
N THR A 76 14.24 17.97 -1.57
CA THR A 76 14.54 17.26 -0.30
C THR A 76 13.91 17.95 0.91
N LYS A 77 13.92 19.31 0.93
CA LYS A 77 13.30 20.08 2.01
C LYS A 77 11.80 19.84 2.13
N LYS A 78 11.07 19.79 1.01
CA LYS A 78 9.63 19.53 1.03
C LYS A 78 9.31 18.09 1.47
N ILE A 79 10.13 17.12 1.05
CA ILE A 79 10.01 15.74 1.52
C ILE A 79 10.19 15.68 3.04
N LEU A 80 11.23 16.36 3.58
CA LEU A 80 11.48 16.44 5.01
C LEU A 80 10.33 17.11 5.77
N GLU A 81 9.75 18.19 5.25
CA GLU A 81 8.60 18.86 5.84
C GLU A 81 7.40 17.92 5.97
N GLU A 82 7.08 17.15 4.92
CA GLU A 82 6.00 16.18 4.96
C GLU A 82 6.29 15.01 5.91
N LYS A 83 7.51 14.47 5.87
CA LYS A 83 7.97 13.46 6.82
C LYS A 83 7.82 13.92 8.27
N THR A 84 8.35 15.09 8.59
CA THR A 84 8.29 15.68 9.95
C THR A 84 6.85 15.92 10.39
N LYS A 85 5.98 16.37 9.49
CA LYS A 85 4.56 16.55 9.77
C LYS A 85 3.90 15.23 10.16
N LEU A 86 4.15 14.14 9.43
CA LEU A 86 3.62 12.83 9.77
C LEU A 86 4.21 12.30 11.08
N GLU A 87 5.51 12.45 11.31
CA GLU A 87 6.18 12.06 12.55
C GLU A 87 5.66 12.81 13.76
N SER A 88 5.24 14.07 13.58
CA SER A 88 4.67 14.88 14.67
C SER A 88 3.36 14.33 15.22
N ILE A 89 2.57 13.63 14.38
CA ILE A 89 1.31 12.98 14.77
C ILE A 89 1.55 11.54 15.19
N SER A 90 2.28 10.78 14.37
CA SER A 90 2.53 9.35 14.60
C SER A 90 3.40 9.08 15.84
N LYS A 91 4.22 10.04 16.27
CA LYS A 91 5.22 9.93 17.35
C LYS A 91 6.25 8.79 17.11
N THR A 92 6.37 8.37 15.87
CA THR A 92 7.34 7.36 15.43
C THR A 92 8.16 7.87 14.25
N GLU A 93 9.35 7.33 14.06
CA GLU A 93 10.16 7.60 12.88
C GLU A 93 9.50 6.99 11.63
N ILE A 94 9.29 7.79 10.61
CA ILE A 94 8.73 7.33 9.32
C ILE A 94 9.88 6.86 8.42
N LYS A 95 9.85 5.58 8.07
CA LYS A 95 10.92 4.88 7.32
C LYS A 95 10.50 4.45 5.92
N SER A 96 9.26 4.67 5.55
CA SER A 96 8.69 4.21 4.28
C SER A 96 7.98 5.31 3.53
N ASN A 97 8.09 5.25 2.21
CA ASN A 97 7.49 6.21 1.30
C ASN A 97 6.70 5.52 0.18
N ARG A 98 5.65 6.19 -0.27
CA ARG A 98 4.96 5.96 -1.54
C ARG A 98 4.50 7.29 -2.09
N VAL A 99 4.90 7.64 -3.30
CA VAL A 99 4.47 8.89 -3.91
C VAL A 99 3.03 8.76 -4.40
N HIS A 100 2.20 9.74 -4.08
CA HIS A 100 0.84 9.83 -4.60
C HIS A 100 0.85 9.87 -6.14
N TYR A 101 -0.09 9.17 -6.77
CA TYR A 101 -0.10 8.91 -8.22
C TYR A 101 1.13 8.15 -8.74
N LEU A 102 1.92 7.52 -7.87
CA LEU A 102 3.12 6.77 -8.21
C LEU A 102 4.14 7.61 -9.01
N GLY A 103 4.30 8.88 -8.62
CA GLY A 103 5.32 9.76 -9.19
C GLY A 103 6.72 9.25 -8.86
N PHE A 104 7.62 9.24 -9.84
CA PHE A 104 9.00 8.79 -9.65
C PHE A 104 9.94 9.56 -10.56
N ASN A 105 11.18 9.80 -10.10
CA ASN A 105 12.30 10.25 -10.92
C ASN A 105 13.60 9.63 -10.39
N ASP A 106 14.64 9.66 -11.21
CA ASP A 106 15.92 8.99 -10.92
C ASP A 106 16.67 9.56 -9.71
N ASP A 107 16.35 10.77 -9.27
CA ASP A 107 16.97 11.44 -8.12
C ASP A 107 16.20 11.24 -6.80
N LEU A 108 14.94 10.80 -6.87
CA LEU A 108 14.12 10.55 -5.69
C LEU A 108 14.75 9.54 -4.71
N PRO A 109 15.31 8.40 -5.17
CA PRO A 109 15.93 7.43 -4.28
C PRO A 109 17.06 8.03 -3.43
N ASN A 110 17.88 8.91 -4.00
CA ASN A 110 18.97 9.59 -3.29
C ASN A 110 18.43 10.49 -2.17
N LYS A 111 17.40 11.29 -2.49
CA LYS A 111 16.75 12.18 -1.51
C LYS A 111 16.11 11.39 -0.35
N LEU A 112 15.46 10.29 -0.68
CA LEU A 112 14.83 9.43 0.34
C LEU A 112 15.88 8.81 1.27
N GLN A 113 17.01 8.34 0.73
CA GLN A 113 18.13 7.84 1.52
C GLN A 113 18.73 8.90 2.44
N GLU A 114 18.97 10.12 1.95
CA GLU A 114 19.45 11.25 2.74
C GLU A 114 18.54 11.54 3.95
N LEU A 115 17.24 11.31 3.81
CA LEU A 115 16.24 11.53 4.83
C LEU A 115 15.96 10.30 5.71
N GLY A 116 16.72 9.22 5.55
CA GLY A 116 16.62 8.02 6.38
C GLY A 116 15.46 7.08 6.05
N PHE A 117 14.85 7.20 4.86
CA PHE A 117 13.89 6.20 4.42
C PHE A 117 14.59 4.87 4.12
N VAL A 118 13.95 3.78 4.50
CA VAL A 118 14.44 2.40 4.31
C VAL A 118 13.93 1.81 3.00
N TYR A 119 12.68 2.11 2.66
CA TYR A 119 12.11 1.66 1.40
C TYR A 119 11.15 2.69 0.79
N ASP A 120 10.99 2.57 -0.53
CA ASP A 120 9.98 3.24 -1.35
C ASP A 120 9.10 2.20 -2.05
N SER A 121 7.91 2.58 -2.44
CA SER A 121 7.01 1.74 -3.21
C SER A 121 6.20 2.60 -4.19
N SER A 122 6.92 3.26 -5.09
CA SER A 122 6.34 4.22 -6.05
C SER A 122 6.42 3.76 -7.49
N VAL A 123 7.25 2.74 -7.79
CA VAL A 123 7.47 2.32 -9.17
C VAL A 123 6.35 1.40 -9.66
N ARG A 124 5.74 1.78 -10.79
CA ARG A 124 4.88 0.93 -11.58
C ARG A 124 5.04 1.25 -13.07
N ARG A 125 5.25 0.24 -13.88
CA ARG A 125 5.50 0.36 -15.32
C ARG A 125 4.27 0.07 -16.17
N SER A 126 3.42 -0.86 -15.74
CA SER A 126 2.24 -1.30 -16.49
C SER A 126 0.93 -0.97 -15.76
N LYS A 127 -0.08 -0.48 -16.49
CA LYS A 127 -1.42 -0.19 -15.96
C LYS A 127 -2.48 -1.20 -16.40
N ASP A 128 -2.25 -1.89 -17.50
CA ASP A 128 -3.23 -2.71 -18.20
C ASP A 128 -2.98 -4.22 -18.09
N ARG A 129 -1.89 -4.60 -17.41
CA ARG A 129 -1.54 -5.99 -17.12
C ARG A 129 -0.77 -6.13 -15.83
N ILE A 130 -0.71 -7.34 -15.30
CA ILE A 130 0.26 -7.73 -14.27
C ILE A 130 1.54 -8.14 -14.99
N ASP A 131 2.66 -7.52 -14.61
CA ASP A 131 3.96 -7.71 -15.25
C ASP A 131 4.91 -8.39 -14.26
N GLU A 132 5.55 -9.48 -14.68
CA GLU A 132 6.52 -10.20 -13.86
C GLU A 132 7.75 -9.34 -13.50
N ASN A 133 8.08 -8.34 -14.33
CA ASN A 133 9.15 -7.38 -14.02
C ASN A 133 8.78 -6.37 -12.92
N GLU A 134 7.54 -6.39 -12.43
CA GLU A 134 7.05 -5.62 -11.27
C GLU A 134 6.91 -6.54 -10.04
N MET A 135 7.50 -7.73 -10.06
CA MET A 135 7.65 -8.62 -8.93
C MET A 135 9.07 -8.56 -8.38
N GLY A 136 9.21 -8.83 -7.07
CA GLY A 136 10.50 -8.73 -6.42
C GLY A 136 10.76 -7.35 -5.82
N TYR A 137 12.01 -6.96 -5.79
CA TYR A 137 12.47 -5.66 -5.30
C TYR A 137 13.72 -5.20 -6.04
N PHE A 138 13.99 -3.90 -5.97
CA PHE A 138 15.23 -3.30 -6.47
C PHE A 138 15.99 -2.63 -5.32
N LYS A 139 17.28 -2.41 -5.48
CA LYS A 139 18.08 -1.60 -4.55
C LYS A 139 18.66 -0.38 -5.23
N TYR A 140 18.45 0.77 -4.63
CA TYR A 140 19.09 2.03 -4.94
C TYR A 140 20.02 2.38 -3.77
N GLY A 141 21.27 1.86 -3.78
CA GLY A 141 22.12 1.93 -2.61
C GLY A 141 21.51 1.18 -1.42
N ASN A 142 21.20 1.89 -0.34
CA ASN A 142 20.56 1.33 0.86
C ASN A 142 19.04 1.39 0.84
N LEU A 143 18.45 2.09 -0.12
CA LEU A 143 16.98 2.15 -0.28
C LEU A 143 16.48 0.94 -1.06
N ILE A 144 15.46 0.29 -0.55
CA ILE A 144 14.75 -0.78 -1.24
C ILE A 144 13.55 -0.18 -1.96
N GLU A 145 13.35 -0.52 -3.22
CA GLU A 145 12.13 -0.24 -3.96
C GLU A 145 11.30 -1.51 -4.08
N PHE A 146 10.03 -1.44 -3.64
CA PHE A 146 9.03 -2.46 -3.84
C PHE A 146 8.09 -2.03 -4.98
N PRO A 147 8.32 -2.45 -6.22
CA PRO A 147 7.48 -2.08 -7.34
C PRO A 147 6.07 -2.64 -7.16
N ILE A 148 5.09 -1.90 -7.67
CA ILE A 148 3.68 -2.25 -7.51
C ILE A 148 3.29 -3.33 -8.51
N THR A 149 2.96 -4.52 -8.04
CA THR A 149 2.51 -5.64 -8.88
C THR A 149 1.00 -5.57 -9.14
N ILE A 150 0.20 -5.36 -8.08
CA ILE A 150 -1.26 -5.28 -8.14
C ILE A 150 -1.73 -3.97 -7.52
N MET A 151 -2.68 -3.31 -8.17
CA MET A 151 -3.35 -2.12 -7.65
C MET A 151 -4.83 -2.17 -7.98
N ASP A 152 -5.69 -2.07 -6.97
CA ASP A 152 -7.15 -2.12 -7.11
C ASP A 152 -7.66 -1.17 -8.19
N ALA A 153 -7.22 0.09 -8.17
CA ALA A 153 -7.62 1.08 -9.17
C ALA A 153 -7.33 0.61 -10.60
N TYR A 154 -6.18 -0.04 -10.84
CA TYR A 154 -5.82 -0.51 -12.18
C TYR A 154 -6.54 -1.80 -12.56
N LEU A 155 -6.76 -2.71 -11.59
CA LEU A 155 -7.58 -3.90 -11.83
C LEU A 155 -8.95 -3.51 -12.40
N PHE A 156 -9.62 -2.52 -11.78
CA PHE A 156 -10.98 -2.17 -12.16
C PHE A 156 -11.07 -1.18 -13.31
N THR A 157 -10.15 -0.20 -13.40
CA THR A 157 -10.25 0.87 -14.41
C THR A 157 -9.55 0.55 -15.72
N HIS A 158 -8.36 -0.05 -15.68
CA HIS A 158 -7.55 -0.34 -16.87
C HIS A 158 -7.71 -1.79 -17.34
N MET A 159 -7.53 -2.74 -16.43
CA MET A 159 -7.62 -4.17 -16.75
C MET A 159 -9.05 -4.66 -16.88
N LYS A 160 -10.05 -3.90 -16.38
CA LYS A 160 -11.48 -4.23 -16.42
C LYS A 160 -11.83 -5.56 -15.75
N ILE A 161 -11.05 -5.96 -14.75
CA ILE A 161 -11.28 -7.16 -13.95
C ILE A 161 -12.60 -7.01 -13.19
N LYS A 162 -13.45 -8.04 -13.26
CA LYS A 162 -14.69 -8.11 -12.49
C LYS A 162 -14.47 -8.87 -11.19
N GLU A 163 -15.42 -8.77 -10.25
CA GLU A 163 -15.31 -9.40 -8.93
C GLU A 163 -15.00 -10.90 -9.02
N GLU A 164 -15.70 -11.63 -9.87
CA GLU A 164 -15.50 -13.06 -10.08
C GLU A 164 -14.12 -13.44 -10.65
N GLN A 165 -13.39 -12.48 -11.17
CA GLN A 165 -12.05 -12.67 -11.74
C GLN A 165 -10.92 -12.29 -10.78
N ILE A 166 -11.23 -11.68 -9.62
CA ILE A 166 -10.20 -11.16 -8.70
C ILE A 166 -9.37 -12.32 -8.12
N ILE A 167 -10.00 -13.34 -7.54
CA ILE A 167 -9.26 -14.48 -6.99
C ILE A 167 -8.47 -15.24 -8.08
N PRO A 168 -9.04 -15.57 -9.25
CA PRO A 168 -8.24 -16.08 -10.36
C PRO A 168 -7.06 -15.20 -10.79
N THR A 169 -7.19 -13.88 -10.68
CA THR A 169 -6.09 -12.96 -10.97
C THR A 169 -4.97 -13.08 -9.93
N PHE A 170 -5.30 -13.13 -8.63
CA PHE A 170 -4.32 -13.37 -7.56
C PHE A 170 -3.66 -14.75 -7.68
N GLU A 171 -4.43 -15.80 -7.99
CA GLU A 171 -3.91 -17.16 -8.26
C GLU A 171 -2.88 -17.16 -9.40
N SER A 172 -3.22 -16.52 -10.51
CA SER A 172 -2.32 -16.40 -11.66
C SER A 172 -1.06 -15.60 -11.31
N THR A 173 -1.19 -14.53 -10.51
CA THR A 173 -0.07 -13.71 -10.06
C THR A 173 0.86 -14.47 -9.13
N LEU A 174 0.32 -15.24 -8.16
CA LEU A 174 1.15 -16.10 -7.31
C LEU A 174 1.89 -17.18 -8.13
N LYS A 175 1.24 -17.76 -9.12
CA LYS A 175 1.87 -18.73 -10.02
C LYS A 175 3.03 -18.11 -10.80
N LEU A 176 2.88 -16.90 -11.31
CA LEU A 176 3.97 -16.15 -11.94
C LEU A 176 5.10 -15.86 -10.93
N GLY A 177 4.77 -15.35 -9.74
CA GLY A 177 5.75 -15.06 -8.70
C GLY A 177 6.58 -16.28 -8.29
N ARG A 178 5.95 -17.46 -8.18
CA ARG A 178 6.62 -18.72 -7.87
C ARG A 178 7.58 -19.17 -8.99
N ALA A 179 7.32 -18.77 -10.24
CA ALA A 179 8.15 -19.11 -11.38
C ALA A 179 9.36 -18.19 -11.59
N VAL A 180 9.36 -16.98 -11.00
CA VAL A 180 10.40 -15.96 -11.24
C VAL A 180 11.64 -16.17 -10.37
N ASN A 181 11.52 -16.73 -9.17
CA ASN A 181 12.63 -16.88 -8.23
C ASN A 181 12.47 -18.15 -7.36
N ASP A 182 13.55 -18.91 -7.22
CA ASP A 182 13.59 -20.18 -6.47
C ASP A 182 13.61 -19.98 -4.94
N SER A 183 14.04 -18.80 -4.43
CA SER A 183 14.20 -18.60 -2.99
C SER A 183 12.99 -17.93 -2.33
N PHE A 184 12.61 -16.76 -2.79
CA PHE A 184 11.37 -16.06 -2.47
C PHE A 184 11.14 -14.93 -3.47
N ASN A 185 9.89 -14.55 -3.63
CA ASN A 185 9.54 -13.40 -4.45
C ASN A 185 8.63 -12.45 -3.70
N VAL A 186 8.56 -11.21 -4.13
CA VAL A 186 7.73 -10.16 -3.54
C VAL A 186 6.64 -9.78 -4.53
N ILE A 187 5.39 -9.78 -4.07
CA ILE A 187 4.23 -9.28 -4.80
C ILE A 187 3.67 -8.11 -3.98
N THR A 188 3.85 -6.90 -4.47
CA THR A 188 3.36 -5.70 -3.79
C THR A 188 1.93 -5.40 -4.24
N VAL A 189 1.01 -5.37 -3.27
CA VAL A 189 -0.40 -5.10 -3.50
C VAL A 189 -0.77 -3.75 -2.91
N ILE A 190 -1.42 -2.89 -3.70
CA ILE A 190 -2.09 -1.69 -3.23
C ILE A 190 -3.59 -1.92 -3.21
N TRP A 191 -4.19 -1.58 -2.07
CA TRP A 191 -5.64 -1.53 -1.92
C TRP A 191 -6.01 -0.25 -1.18
N HIS A 192 -6.80 0.63 -1.81
CA HIS A 192 -7.11 1.92 -1.21
C HIS A 192 -8.16 1.77 -0.10
N ASP A 193 -8.02 2.56 0.93
CA ASP A 193 -8.95 2.57 2.08
C ASP A 193 -10.39 2.93 1.69
N ASN A 194 -10.54 3.80 0.72
CA ASN A 194 -11.85 4.31 0.29
C ASN A 194 -12.65 3.36 -0.62
N VAL A 195 -12.12 2.17 -0.96
CA VAL A 195 -12.79 1.25 -1.90
C VAL A 195 -13.50 0.07 -1.23
N LEU A 196 -13.31 -0.17 0.08
CA LEU A 196 -13.80 -1.38 0.76
C LEU A 196 -15.30 -1.64 0.58
N LYS A 197 -16.11 -0.59 0.56
CA LYS A 197 -17.57 -0.69 0.36
C LYS A 197 -17.96 -0.68 -1.12
N MET A 198 -17.03 -0.47 -2.05
CA MET A 198 -17.31 -0.45 -3.48
C MET A 198 -17.32 -1.86 -4.05
N LYS A 199 -18.03 -2.03 -5.16
CA LYS A 199 -17.92 -3.24 -6.01
C LYS A 199 -16.47 -3.44 -6.42
N GLY A 200 -15.98 -4.65 -6.31
CA GLY A 200 -14.57 -5.00 -6.48
C GLY A 200 -13.74 -4.76 -5.22
N GLY A 201 -13.79 -3.56 -4.64
CA GLY A 201 -13.03 -3.23 -3.43
C GLY A 201 -13.36 -4.12 -2.23
N ARG A 202 -14.63 -4.49 -2.08
CA ARG A 202 -15.13 -5.40 -1.04
C ARG A 202 -14.54 -6.81 -1.10
N MET A 203 -13.92 -7.19 -2.22
CA MET A 203 -13.23 -8.47 -2.37
C MET A 203 -11.94 -8.57 -1.54
N TYR A 204 -11.56 -7.52 -0.81
CA TYR A 204 -10.36 -7.54 0.03
C TYR A 204 -10.39 -8.67 1.08
N LYS A 205 -11.56 -8.97 1.63
CA LYS A 205 -11.74 -10.07 2.56
C LYS A 205 -11.41 -11.42 1.91
N GLU A 206 -11.97 -11.68 0.73
CA GLU A 206 -11.73 -12.92 -0.03
C GLU A 206 -10.28 -13.04 -0.49
N ILE A 207 -9.63 -11.90 -0.78
CA ILE A 207 -8.20 -11.86 -1.09
C ILE A 207 -7.38 -12.28 0.14
N LEU A 208 -7.66 -11.74 1.32
CA LEU A 208 -6.98 -12.14 2.57
C LEU A 208 -7.21 -13.62 2.87
N GLU A 209 -8.45 -14.10 2.77
CA GLU A 209 -8.80 -15.50 2.98
C GLU A 209 -8.03 -16.41 2.01
N TYR A 210 -7.97 -16.06 0.74
CA TYR A 210 -7.21 -16.80 -0.27
C TYR A 210 -5.71 -16.79 0.02
N LEU A 211 -5.11 -15.61 0.26
CA LEU A 211 -3.67 -15.50 0.48
C LEU A 211 -3.21 -16.20 1.76
N THR A 212 -3.98 -16.08 2.85
CA THR A 212 -3.65 -16.75 4.12
C THR A 212 -3.87 -18.25 4.11
N SER A 213 -4.62 -18.78 3.13
CA SER A 213 -4.76 -20.22 2.91
C SER A 213 -3.58 -20.86 2.18
N GLN A 214 -2.64 -20.07 1.66
CA GLN A 214 -1.48 -20.58 0.94
C GLN A 214 -0.30 -20.80 1.91
N ASP A 215 0.20 -22.04 2.03
CA ASP A 215 1.26 -22.42 2.97
C ASP A 215 2.60 -21.70 2.71
N ASP A 216 2.85 -21.25 1.48
CA ASP A 216 4.08 -20.62 1.02
C ASP A 216 3.96 -19.08 0.88
N VAL A 217 2.87 -18.48 1.37
CA VAL A 217 2.64 -17.03 1.32
C VAL A 217 2.66 -16.44 2.71
N SER A 218 3.39 -15.34 2.86
CA SER A 218 3.37 -14.50 4.06
C SER A 218 2.99 -13.07 3.69
N ILE A 219 1.99 -12.52 4.35
CA ILE A 219 1.60 -11.11 4.22
C ILE A 219 2.39 -10.32 5.26
N LEU A 220 3.19 -9.36 4.83
CA LEU A 220 4.12 -8.60 5.66
C LEU A 220 3.92 -7.10 5.48
N ARG A 221 4.21 -6.33 6.54
CA ARG A 221 4.45 -4.90 6.41
C ARG A 221 5.72 -4.68 5.60
N GLY A 222 5.79 -3.56 4.88
CA GLY A 222 6.97 -3.26 4.08
C GLY A 222 8.26 -3.16 4.89
N ILE A 223 8.19 -2.63 6.11
CA ILE A 223 9.37 -2.51 6.98
C ILE A 223 9.91 -3.87 7.46
N ASP A 224 9.02 -4.85 7.71
CA ASP A 224 9.43 -6.20 8.10
C ASP A 224 10.10 -6.91 6.93
N LEU A 225 9.52 -6.75 5.73
CA LEU A 225 10.12 -7.30 4.51
C LEU A 225 11.48 -6.66 4.21
N ALA A 226 11.59 -5.34 4.34
CA ALA A 226 12.87 -4.63 4.15
C ALA A 226 13.93 -5.12 5.16
N SER A 227 13.54 -5.34 6.41
CA SER A 227 14.42 -5.89 7.45
C SER A 227 14.87 -7.31 7.11
N LEU A 228 13.95 -8.14 6.62
CA LEU A 228 14.26 -9.51 6.18
C LEU A 228 15.26 -9.53 5.01
N ILE A 229 15.09 -8.64 4.03
CA ILE A 229 16.00 -8.53 2.88
C ILE A 229 17.40 -8.10 3.35
N ASN A 230 17.49 -7.08 4.20
CA ASN A 230 18.77 -6.58 4.70
C ASN A 230 19.50 -7.57 5.64
N SER A 231 18.77 -8.47 6.30
CA SER A 231 19.38 -9.49 7.18
C SER A 231 20.00 -10.68 6.43
N LYS A 232 19.70 -10.83 5.15
CA LYS A 232 20.22 -11.92 4.30
C LYS A 232 21.50 -11.56 3.54
N GLU A 233 21.95 -10.31 3.64
CA GLU A 233 23.23 -9.81 3.13
C GLU A 233 24.29 -9.76 4.21
#